data_7ebe81f76575248edc3d1ef2da6100c9
#
_entry.id   7ebe81f76575248edc3d1ef2da6100c9
#
_cell.length_a   1.000
_cell.length_b   1.000
_cell.length_c   1.000
_cell.angle_alpha   90.00
_cell.angle_beta   90.00
_cell.angle_gamma   90.00
#
_symmetry.space_group_name_H-M   'P 1'
#
loop_
_entity.id
_entity.type
_entity.pdbx_description
1 polymer ?
#
loop_
_entity_poly.entity_id
_entity_poly.type
_entity_poly.pdbx_seq_one_letter_code
_entity_poly.pdbx_strand_id
1 'polypeptide(L)'
;MKIAAGLGKNKNIIEAAADVNFEVILTESEEELSSMLLNKNVDGAVRGSLSSTKILSFLRKEYIQKIYRASLLELNNHKFLLAPVGVYEVNNLQDKLKIIELGTEFLSKLGIEPKIGIISGTRPETQGIDPKVDYFIEESVDLVEKVKNKFFIKEYLLDDAIQDNANIILAPDGISGNLIFRSLVFLGTTKSYGAVSLGMDEIFIDTSRSQTVEGYKRALELSNYLAKLKHT
;
A
#
# COMPACT_ATOMS: atom_id res chain seq x y z
N MET A 1 9.50 -1.13 20.38
CA MET A 1 8.74 -0.04 19.79
C MET A 1 7.31 -0.07 20.33
N LYS A 2 6.64 1.06 20.31
CA LYS A 2 5.27 1.25 20.76
C LYS A 2 4.39 1.54 19.55
N ILE A 3 3.38 0.71 19.27
CA ILE A 3 2.53 0.80 18.10
C ILE A 3 1.08 1.09 18.53
N ALA A 4 0.45 2.12 17.96
CA ALA A 4 -0.98 2.33 18.16
C ALA A 4 -1.79 1.48 17.17
N ALA A 5 -2.94 0.96 17.60
CA ALA A 5 -3.80 0.18 16.73
C ALA A 5 -5.29 0.52 16.94
N GLY A 6 -5.99 0.73 15.83
CA GLY A 6 -7.39 1.11 15.83
C GLY A 6 -8.33 -0.07 16.08
N LEU A 7 -9.18 0.04 17.09
CA LEU A 7 -10.18 -0.94 17.47
C LEU A 7 -11.58 -0.48 17.05
N GLY A 8 -12.01 -0.92 15.86
CA GLY A 8 -13.36 -0.64 15.37
C GLY A 8 -14.30 -1.86 15.52
N LYS A 9 -15.19 -2.06 14.52
CA LYS A 9 -16.18 -3.15 14.55
C LYS A 9 -15.57 -4.56 14.52
N ASN A 10 -14.51 -4.75 13.73
CA ASN A 10 -13.77 -6.01 13.68
C ASN A 10 -12.81 -6.05 14.88
N LYS A 11 -12.98 -7.05 15.76
CA LYS A 11 -12.22 -7.20 17.00
C LYS A 11 -10.97 -8.07 16.86
N ASN A 12 -10.70 -8.64 15.70
CA ASN A 12 -9.52 -9.49 15.44
C ASN A 12 -8.19 -8.81 15.77
N ILE A 13 -8.15 -7.47 15.78
CA ILE A 13 -6.97 -6.69 16.17
C ILE A 13 -6.60 -6.89 17.65
N ILE A 14 -7.55 -7.26 18.52
CA ILE A 14 -7.29 -7.52 19.96
C ILE A 14 -6.43 -8.78 20.09
N GLU A 15 -6.83 -9.86 19.42
CA GLU A 15 -6.09 -11.12 19.43
C GLU A 15 -4.72 -10.95 18.77
N ALA A 16 -4.67 -10.25 17.63
CA ALA A 16 -3.41 -9.95 16.96
C ALA A 16 -2.45 -9.13 17.85
N ALA A 17 -2.96 -8.16 18.62
CA ALA A 17 -2.17 -7.36 19.54
C ALA A 17 -1.66 -8.17 20.74
N ALA A 18 -2.40 -9.18 21.19
CA ALA A 18 -1.96 -10.08 22.25
C ALA A 18 -0.88 -11.09 21.82
N ASP A 19 -0.77 -11.35 20.50
CA ASP A 19 0.15 -12.34 19.92
C ASP A 19 1.45 -11.72 19.34
N VAL A 20 1.78 -10.49 19.69
CA VAL A 20 3.04 -9.83 19.33
C VAL A 20 3.89 -9.55 20.58
N ASN A 21 5.22 -9.43 20.40
CA ASN A 21 6.18 -9.27 21.51
C ASN A 21 6.64 -7.82 21.72
N PHE A 22 5.81 -6.85 21.40
CA PHE A 22 6.03 -5.41 21.58
C PHE A 22 4.76 -4.71 22.06
N GLU A 23 4.90 -3.50 22.57
CA GLU A 23 3.77 -2.74 23.11
C GLU A 23 2.79 -2.31 22.03
N VAL A 24 1.51 -2.63 22.20
CA VAL A 24 0.42 -2.18 21.33
C VAL A 24 -0.62 -1.44 22.16
N ILE A 25 -0.92 -0.20 21.78
CA ILE A 25 -1.98 0.62 22.38
C ILE A 25 -3.21 0.54 21.47
N LEU A 26 -4.30 -0.01 22.00
CA LEU A 26 -5.59 -0.04 21.30
C LEU A 26 -6.38 1.24 21.57
N THR A 27 -6.99 1.82 20.52
CA THR A 27 -7.91 2.96 20.63
C THR A 27 -9.12 2.78 19.72
N GLU A 28 -10.29 3.23 20.17
CA GLU A 28 -11.54 3.22 19.39
C GLU A 28 -11.77 4.55 18.63
N SER A 29 -10.86 5.52 18.77
CA SER A 29 -10.98 6.86 18.20
C SER A 29 -10.01 7.07 17.04
N GLU A 30 -10.52 7.48 15.89
CA GLU A 30 -9.72 7.89 14.74
C GLU A 30 -8.86 9.11 15.03
N GLU A 31 -9.39 10.06 15.81
CA GLU A 31 -8.69 11.28 16.23
C GLU A 31 -7.54 10.95 17.18
N GLU A 32 -7.80 10.13 18.19
CA GLU A 32 -6.78 9.71 19.16
C GLU A 32 -5.64 8.94 18.47
N LEU A 33 -5.98 7.97 17.58
CA LEU A 33 -4.97 7.25 16.79
C LEU A 33 -4.07 8.20 16.00
N SER A 34 -4.69 9.15 15.29
CA SER A 34 -3.97 10.13 14.48
C SER A 34 -3.12 11.07 15.34
N SER A 35 -3.65 11.53 16.47
CA SER A 35 -2.95 12.40 17.40
C SER A 35 -1.74 11.72 18.05
N MET A 36 -1.88 10.46 18.48
CA MET A 36 -0.75 9.69 19.01
C MET A 36 0.39 9.57 18.00
N LEU A 37 0.05 9.34 16.73
CA LEU A 37 1.03 9.21 15.65
C LEU A 37 1.72 10.56 15.35
N LEU A 38 0.94 11.61 15.13
CA LEU A 38 1.44 12.94 14.77
C LEU A 38 2.28 13.60 15.88
N ASN A 39 1.87 13.40 17.15
CA ASN A 39 2.62 13.90 18.32
C ASN A 39 3.80 13.00 18.71
N LYS A 40 4.09 11.94 17.92
CA LYS A 40 5.19 10.98 18.17
C LYS A 40 5.11 10.30 19.53
N ASN A 41 3.89 10.09 20.05
CA ASN A 41 3.65 9.35 21.29
C ASN A 41 3.76 7.82 21.05
N VAL A 42 3.77 7.42 19.78
CA VAL A 42 3.99 6.04 19.29
C VAL A 42 4.94 6.06 18.10
N ASP A 43 5.63 4.95 17.87
CA ASP A 43 6.60 4.79 16.79
C ASP A 43 5.95 4.47 15.44
N GLY A 44 4.69 4.05 15.46
CA GLY A 44 3.89 3.77 14.30
C GLY A 44 2.43 3.48 14.65
N ALA A 45 1.57 3.43 13.64
CA ALA A 45 0.16 3.14 13.83
C ALA A 45 -0.41 2.20 12.77
N VAL A 46 -1.34 1.35 13.19
CA VAL A 46 -2.13 0.45 12.33
C VAL A 46 -3.59 0.83 12.44
N ARG A 47 -4.27 1.07 11.31
CA ARG A 47 -5.67 1.51 11.30
C ARG A 47 -6.62 0.54 12.00
N GLY A 48 -6.36 -0.75 11.93
CA GLY A 48 -7.33 -1.76 12.35
C GLY A 48 -8.60 -1.68 11.50
N SER A 49 -9.76 -1.60 12.15
CA SER A 49 -11.06 -1.48 11.47
C SER A 49 -11.73 -0.12 11.61
N LEU A 50 -11.02 0.90 12.09
CA LEU A 50 -11.47 2.29 12.13
C LEU A 50 -11.72 2.87 10.72
N SER A 51 -12.28 4.07 10.63
CA SER A 51 -12.55 4.73 9.35
C SER A 51 -11.30 5.28 8.70
N SER A 52 -10.89 4.69 7.57
CA SER A 52 -9.76 5.20 6.76
C SER A 52 -9.97 6.66 6.33
N THR A 53 -11.18 7.01 5.90
CA THR A 53 -11.49 8.37 5.46
C THR A 53 -11.28 9.40 6.57
N LYS A 54 -11.71 9.11 7.80
CA LYS A 54 -11.53 10.01 8.94
C LYS A 54 -10.06 10.14 9.32
N ILE A 55 -9.34 9.01 9.48
CA ILE A 55 -7.91 9.04 9.82
C ILE A 55 -7.12 9.82 8.75
N LEU A 56 -7.32 9.51 7.47
CA LEU A 56 -6.64 10.23 6.40
C LEU A 56 -7.01 11.72 6.36
N SER A 57 -8.23 12.08 6.76
CA SER A 57 -8.64 13.49 6.90
C SER A 57 -7.86 14.21 8.00
N PHE A 58 -7.57 13.56 9.14
CA PHE A 58 -6.72 14.11 10.18
C PHE A 58 -5.26 14.22 9.72
N LEU A 59 -4.71 13.14 9.17
CA LEU A 59 -3.31 13.12 8.71
C LEU A 59 -3.06 14.18 7.63
N ARG A 60 -3.96 14.34 6.65
CA ARG A 60 -3.81 15.31 5.55
C ARG A 60 -3.83 16.77 5.98
N LYS A 61 -4.27 17.10 7.18
CA LYS A 61 -4.19 18.48 7.71
C LYS A 61 -2.76 18.88 8.05
N GLU A 62 -1.92 17.92 8.44
CA GLU A 62 -0.55 18.13 8.85
C GLU A 62 0.45 17.98 7.70
N TYR A 63 0.04 17.32 6.61
CA TYR A 63 0.90 17.08 5.44
C TYR A 63 0.50 17.95 4.26
N ILE A 64 1.45 18.76 3.79
CA ILE A 64 1.29 19.55 2.55
C ILE A 64 1.25 18.62 1.34
N GLN A 65 2.00 17.52 1.39
CA GLN A 65 2.08 16.54 0.31
C GLN A 65 0.92 15.54 0.38
N LYS A 66 0.51 15.07 -0.79
CA LYS A 66 -0.49 14.03 -0.92
C LYS A 66 0.04 12.71 -0.37
N ILE A 67 -0.77 12.05 0.45
CA ILE A 67 -0.47 10.72 1.00
C ILE A 67 -0.99 9.67 0.02
N TYR A 68 -0.12 8.75 -0.38
CA TYR A 68 -0.46 7.60 -1.21
C TYR A 68 -0.36 6.32 -0.39
N ARG A 69 -1.03 5.26 -0.83
CA ARG A 69 -0.99 3.94 -0.16
C ARG A 69 -0.61 2.85 -1.13
N ALA A 70 0.35 2.03 -0.73
CA ALA A 70 0.73 0.82 -1.44
C ALA A 70 0.57 -0.39 -0.53
N SER A 71 -0.25 -1.36 -0.93
CA SER A 71 -0.43 -2.60 -0.18
C SER A 71 0.79 -3.50 -0.33
N LEU A 72 1.45 -3.82 0.79
CA LEU A 72 2.49 -4.84 0.80
C LEU A 72 1.84 -6.22 0.83
N LEU A 73 2.05 -6.99 -0.21
CA LEU A 73 1.49 -8.31 -0.45
C LEU A 73 2.57 -9.36 -0.58
N GLU A 74 2.24 -10.62 -0.25
CA GLU A 74 3.12 -11.77 -0.46
C GLU A 74 2.34 -12.92 -1.12
N LEU A 75 2.78 -13.34 -2.28
CA LEU A 75 2.27 -14.49 -3.02
C LEU A 75 3.44 -15.42 -3.38
N ASN A 76 3.35 -16.69 -3.02
CA ASN A 76 4.41 -17.70 -3.31
C ASN A 76 5.81 -17.25 -2.84
N ASN A 77 5.91 -16.67 -1.64
CA ASN A 77 7.12 -16.08 -1.05
C ASN A 77 7.71 -14.87 -1.80
N HIS A 78 7.02 -14.37 -2.82
CA HIS A 78 7.38 -13.12 -3.47
C HIS A 78 6.60 -11.96 -2.86
N LYS A 79 7.32 -10.93 -2.35
CA LYS A 79 6.73 -9.72 -1.80
C LYS A 79 6.72 -8.59 -2.81
N PHE A 80 5.59 -7.90 -2.91
CA PHE A 80 5.42 -6.77 -3.81
C PHE A 80 4.48 -5.71 -3.23
N LEU A 81 4.67 -4.48 -3.68
CA LEU A 81 3.76 -3.37 -3.45
C LEU A 81 2.71 -3.34 -4.57
N LEU A 82 1.45 -3.29 -4.23
CA LEU A 82 0.35 -3.01 -5.15
C LEU A 82 -0.19 -1.62 -4.89
N ALA A 83 -0.17 -0.75 -5.89
CA ALA A 83 -0.68 0.62 -5.82
C ALA A 83 -1.26 1.07 -7.18
N PRO A 84 -2.16 2.07 -7.19
CA PRO A 84 -2.90 2.58 -6.06
C PRO A 84 -3.93 1.57 -5.54
N VAL A 85 -4.25 1.62 -4.25
CA VAL A 85 -5.31 0.79 -3.63
C VAL A 85 -6.45 1.61 -3.02
N GLY A 86 -6.24 2.90 -2.88
CA GLY A 86 -7.27 3.86 -2.48
C GLY A 86 -8.02 4.41 -3.70
N VAL A 87 -9.36 4.31 -3.68
CA VAL A 87 -10.22 4.63 -4.84
C VAL A 87 -10.04 6.07 -5.35
N TYR A 88 -9.64 7.01 -4.48
CA TYR A 88 -9.49 8.44 -4.81
C TYR A 88 -8.04 8.93 -4.73
N GLU A 89 -7.05 8.04 -4.78
CA GLU A 89 -5.65 8.42 -4.59
C GLU A 89 -4.97 8.91 -5.86
N VAL A 90 -5.40 8.43 -7.01
CA VAL A 90 -4.82 8.76 -8.31
C VAL A 90 -5.83 9.45 -9.19
N ASN A 91 -5.50 10.65 -9.66
CA ASN A 91 -6.33 11.44 -10.54
C ASN A 91 -5.68 11.70 -11.92
N ASN A 92 -4.37 11.48 -12.03
CA ASN A 92 -3.60 11.78 -13.23
C ASN A 92 -2.26 11.03 -13.25
N LEU A 93 -1.54 11.16 -14.35
CA LEU A 93 -0.23 10.55 -14.58
C LEU A 93 0.80 10.95 -13.52
N GLN A 94 0.78 12.21 -13.04
CA GLN A 94 1.75 12.68 -12.04
C GLN A 94 1.59 11.96 -10.70
N ASP A 95 0.36 11.66 -10.30
CA ASP A 95 0.10 10.84 -9.12
C ASP A 95 0.74 9.45 -9.24
N LYS A 96 0.66 8.83 -10.42
CA LYS A 96 1.26 7.51 -10.71
C LYS A 96 2.79 7.56 -10.67
N LEU A 97 3.38 8.57 -11.29
CA LEU A 97 4.83 8.81 -11.23
C LEU A 97 5.31 9.00 -9.78
N LYS A 98 4.54 9.73 -8.98
CA LYS A 98 4.87 9.94 -7.56
C LYS A 98 4.76 8.66 -6.73
N ILE A 99 3.79 7.80 -7.01
CA ILE A 99 3.69 6.47 -6.39
C ILE A 99 4.92 5.61 -6.74
N ILE A 100 5.36 5.61 -8.00
CA ILE A 100 6.56 4.89 -8.44
C ILE A 100 7.79 5.41 -7.69
N GLU A 101 7.98 6.73 -7.65
CA GLU A 101 9.09 7.37 -6.94
C GLU A 101 9.11 6.96 -5.46
N LEU A 102 8.01 7.18 -4.74
CA LEU A 102 7.90 6.90 -3.31
C LEU A 102 7.96 5.39 -2.99
N GLY A 103 7.38 4.55 -3.85
CA GLY A 103 7.48 3.09 -3.72
C GLY A 103 8.92 2.60 -3.92
N THR A 104 9.64 3.19 -4.86
CA THR A 104 11.06 2.93 -5.10
C THR A 104 11.91 3.33 -3.90
N GLU A 105 11.69 4.52 -3.35
CA GLU A 105 12.37 4.97 -2.13
C GLU A 105 12.09 4.04 -0.94
N PHE A 106 10.84 3.60 -0.80
CA PHE A 106 10.45 2.67 0.26
C PHE A 106 11.18 1.33 0.13
N LEU A 107 11.20 0.71 -1.06
CA LEU A 107 11.92 -0.54 -1.28
C LEU A 107 13.43 -0.38 -1.10
N SER A 108 14.01 0.72 -1.57
CA SER A 108 15.45 1.02 -1.40
C SER A 108 15.84 1.12 0.06
N LYS A 109 15.01 1.71 0.93
CA LYS A 109 15.22 1.73 2.40
C LYS A 109 15.21 0.33 3.01
N LEU A 110 14.54 -0.63 2.36
CA LEU A 110 14.53 -2.05 2.75
C LEU A 110 15.68 -2.86 2.13
N GLY A 111 16.56 -2.22 1.34
CA GLY A 111 17.64 -2.90 0.61
C GLY A 111 17.16 -3.73 -0.59
N ILE A 112 15.96 -3.44 -1.10
CA ILE A 112 15.35 -4.15 -2.23
C ILE A 112 15.49 -3.31 -3.49
N GLU A 113 16.09 -3.89 -4.54
CA GLU A 113 16.17 -3.25 -5.86
C GLU A 113 14.79 -3.21 -6.52
N PRO A 114 14.29 -2.02 -6.93
CA PRO A 114 12.97 -1.89 -7.51
C PRO A 114 12.87 -2.59 -8.88
N LYS A 115 11.80 -3.36 -9.07
CA LYS A 115 11.39 -3.93 -10.34
C LYS A 115 9.91 -3.60 -10.55
N ILE A 116 9.62 -2.72 -11.50
CA ILE A 116 8.30 -2.11 -11.63
C ILE A 116 7.53 -2.79 -12.77
N GLY A 117 6.32 -3.27 -12.46
CA GLY A 117 5.31 -3.72 -13.42
C GLY A 117 4.20 -2.67 -13.51
N ILE A 118 4.01 -2.10 -14.68
CA ILE A 118 2.89 -1.19 -14.97
C ILE A 118 1.84 -1.99 -15.71
N ILE A 119 0.68 -2.19 -15.07
CA ILE A 119 -0.39 -3.00 -15.67
C ILE A 119 -1.44 -2.10 -16.33
N SER A 120 -1.69 -2.35 -17.62
CA SER A 120 -2.77 -1.72 -18.40
C SER A 120 -4.08 -2.50 -18.33
N GLY A 121 -4.03 -3.76 -17.84
CA GLY A 121 -5.17 -4.68 -17.79
C GLY A 121 -5.46 -5.39 -19.11
N THR A 122 -4.69 -5.07 -20.17
CA THR A 122 -4.80 -5.68 -21.48
C THR A 122 -3.47 -5.58 -22.23
N ARG A 123 -3.36 -6.31 -23.35
CA ARG A 123 -2.17 -6.32 -24.20
C ARG A 123 -2.23 -5.22 -25.26
N PRO A 124 -1.07 -4.68 -25.71
CA PRO A 124 -1.01 -3.64 -26.75
C PRO A 124 -1.73 -4.00 -28.05
N GLU A 125 -1.80 -5.29 -28.39
CA GLU A 125 -2.47 -5.77 -29.61
C GLU A 125 -3.98 -5.53 -29.62
N THR A 126 -4.59 -5.16 -28.47
CA THR A 126 -6.01 -4.80 -28.36
C THR A 126 -6.28 -3.32 -28.61
N GLN A 127 -5.26 -2.52 -28.93
CA GLN A 127 -5.42 -1.10 -29.26
C GLN A 127 -6.32 -0.92 -30.50
N GLY A 128 -7.17 0.10 -30.45
CA GLY A 128 -8.12 0.41 -31.51
C GLY A 128 -9.49 -0.28 -31.38
N ILE A 129 -9.71 -1.08 -30.33
CA ILE A 129 -10.98 -1.77 -30.09
C ILE A 129 -11.96 -0.90 -29.30
N ASP A 130 -11.46 -0.22 -28.26
CA ASP A 130 -12.27 0.59 -27.33
C ASP A 130 -11.46 1.77 -26.81
N PRO A 131 -12.00 3.01 -26.80
CA PRO A 131 -11.25 4.20 -26.36
C PRO A 131 -10.76 4.15 -24.91
N LYS A 132 -11.43 3.41 -24.02
CA LYS A 132 -11.00 3.26 -22.63
C LYS A 132 -9.82 2.29 -22.53
N VAL A 133 -9.82 1.25 -23.34
CA VAL A 133 -8.70 0.30 -23.48
C VAL A 133 -7.48 1.05 -24.01
N ASP A 134 -7.66 1.82 -25.09
CA ASP A 134 -6.60 2.60 -25.71
C ASP A 134 -5.98 3.59 -24.70
N TYR A 135 -6.81 4.29 -23.92
CA TYR A 135 -6.33 5.19 -22.87
C TYR A 135 -5.40 4.51 -21.86
N PHE A 136 -5.75 3.32 -21.37
CA PHE A 136 -4.90 2.61 -20.40
C PHE A 136 -3.60 2.08 -21.02
N ILE A 137 -3.64 1.67 -22.27
CA ILE A 137 -2.44 1.25 -23.01
C ILE A 137 -1.50 2.46 -23.20
N GLU A 138 -2.03 3.57 -23.73
CA GLU A 138 -1.26 4.79 -23.98
C GLU A 138 -0.66 5.36 -22.70
N GLU A 139 -1.43 5.41 -21.62
CA GLU A 139 -0.95 5.87 -20.32
C GLU A 139 0.16 4.97 -19.75
N SER A 140 0.06 3.65 -19.95
CA SER A 140 1.12 2.73 -19.49
C SER A 140 2.42 2.93 -20.29
N VAL A 141 2.32 3.12 -21.59
CA VAL A 141 3.47 3.44 -22.46
C VAL A 141 4.14 4.75 -22.03
N ASP A 142 3.34 5.79 -21.81
CA ASP A 142 3.83 7.09 -21.32
C ASP A 142 4.56 6.98 -19.98
N LEU A 143 4.04 6.17 -19.06
CA LEU A 143 4.68 5.92 -17.77
C LEU A 143 6.02 5.21 -17.95
N VAL A 144 6.07 4.14 -18.75
CA VAL A 144 7.31 3.40 -19.06
C VAL A 144 8.34 4.36 -19.62
N GLU A 145 7.98 5.20 -20.60
CA GLU A 145 8.92 6.15 -21.21
C GLU A 145 9.51 7.14 -20.20
N LYS A 146 8.69 7.64 -19.26
CA LYS A 146 9.14 8.61 -18.25
C LYS A 146 10.09 8.04 -17.20
N VAL A 147 10.01 6.72 -16.95
CA VAL A 147 10.76 6.08 -15.85
C VAL A 147 11.80 5.05 -16.31
N LYS A 148 11.78 4.62 -17.59
CA LYS A 148 12.62 3.55 -18.14
C LYS A 148 14.13 3.73 -17.93
N ASN A 149 14.61 4.96 -17.84
CA ASN A 149 16.03 5.25 -17.62
C ASN A 149 16.46 5.14 -16.15
N LYS A 150 15.51 4.92 -15.24
CA LYS A 150 15.75 4.86 -13.78
C LYS A 150 15.62 3.44 -13.22
N PHE A 151 14.72 2.63 -13.81
CA PHE A 151 14.35 1.33 -13.25
C PHE A 151 14.04 0.34 -14.38
N PHE A 152 14.15 -0.96 -14.08
CA PHE A 152 13.66 -2.00 -14.97
C PHE A 152 12.13 -2.01 -14.96
N ILE A 153 11.51 -1.66 -16.07
CA ILE A 153 10.07 -1.47 -16.21
C ILE A 153 9.57 -2.27 -17.39
N LYS A 154 8.42 -2.91 -17.22
CA LYS A 154 7.64 -3.52 -18.28
C LYS A 154 6.16 -3.17 -18.14
N GLU A 155 5.46 -3.17 -19.26
CA GLU A 155 3.99 -3.17 -19.33
C GLU A 155 3.51 -4.61 -19.15
N TYR A 156 2.64 -4.83 -18.18
CA TYR A 156 2.23 -6.19 -17.87
C TYR A 156 0.73 -6.37 -17.76
N LEU A 157 0.29 -7.58 -18.02
CA LEU A 157 -0.81 -8.18 -17.30
C LEU A 157 -0.36 -8.51 -15.87
N LEU A 158 -1.31 -8.64 -14.95
CA LEU A 158 -1.00 -8.87 -13.53
C LEU A 158 -0.21 -10.17 -13.30
N ASP A 159 -0.60 -11.23 -13.97
CA ASP A 159 0.05 -12.54 -13.91
C ASP A 159 1.48 -12.50 -14.46
N ASP A 160 1.71 -11.80 -15.58
CA ASP A 160 3.04 -11.59 -16.13
C ASP A 160 3.93 -10.82 -15.14
N ALA A 161 3.42 -9.74 -14.53
CA ALA A 161 4.15 -8.95 -13.55
C ALA A 161 4.58 -9.79 -12.32
N ILE A 162 3.68 -10.66 -11.82
CA ILE A 162 3.97 -11.55 -10.70
C ILE A 162 4.98 -12.63 -11.09
N GLN A 163 4.85 -13.26 -12.26
CA GLN A 163 5.77 -14.28 -12.74
C GLN A 163 7.19 -13.75 -12.96
N ASP A 164 7.29 -12.51 -13.42
CA ASP A 164 8.58 -11.83 -13.61
C ASP A 164 9.13 -11.22 -12.32
N ASN A 165 8.50 -11.47 -11.17
CA ASN A 165 8.90 -10.97 -9.86
C ASN A 165 8.97 -9.44 -9.78
N ALA A 166 8.04 -8.72 -10.40
CA ALA A 166 7.88 -7.29 -10.17
C ALA A 166 7.55 -7.04 -8.70
N ASN A 167 8.27 -6.12 -8.05
CA ASN A 167 8.08 -5.81 -6.63
C ASN A 167 7.39 -4.45 -6.38
N ILE A 168 7.09 -3.71 -7.46
CA ILE A 168 6.11 -2.62 -7.50
C ILE A 168 5.16 -2.92 -8.65
N ILE A 169 3.89 -3.14 -8.33
CA ILE A 169 2.83 -3.36 -9.33
C ILE A 169 1.92 -2.14 -9.32
N LEU A 170 1.94 -1.39 -10.42
CA LEU A 170 1.14 -0.20 -10.60
C LEU A 170 -0.14 -0.54 -11.34
N ALA A 171 -1.28 -0.49 -10.66
CA ALA A 171 -2.60 -0.71 -11.24
C ALA A 171 -3.06 0.50 -12.08
N PRO A 172 -3.96 0.31 -13.05
CA PRO A 172 -4.48 1.38 -13.91
C PRO A 172 -5.12 2.53 -13.13
N ASP A 173 -5.85 2.21 -12.06
CA ASP A 173 -6.49 3.16 -11.17
C ASP A 173 -6.74 2.54 -9.78
N GLY A 174 -7.24 3.36 -8.83
CA GLY A 174 -7.49 2.88 -7.46
C GLY A 174 -8.67 1.92 -7.34
N ILE A 175 -9.62 1.93 -8.27
CA ILE A 175 -10.73 0.96 -8.30
C ILE A 175 -10.19 -0.41 -8.70
N SER A 176 -9.45 -0.47 -9.79
CA SER A 176 -8.80 -1.69 -10.29
C SER A 176 -7.83 -2.27 -9.25
N GLY A 177 -6.98 -1.43 -8.66
CA GLY A 177 -6.06 -1.88 -7.62
C GLY A 177 -6.77 -2.40 -6.36
N ASN A 178 -7.88 -1.78 -5.95
CA ASN A 178 -8.68 -2.28 -4.83
C ASN A 178 -9.36 -3.62 -5.16
N LEU A 179 -9.86 -3.80 -6.37
CA LEU A 179 -10.45 -5.07 -6.82
C LEU A 179 -9.39 -6.18 -6.86
N ILE A 180 -8.21 -5.90 -7.42
CA ILE A 180 -7.07 -6.82 -7.45
C ILE A 180 -6.68 -7.21 -6.02
N PHE A 181 -6.47 -6.23 -5.12
CA PHE A 181 -6.17 -6.48 -3.73
C PHE A 181 -7.20 -7.44 -3.08
N ARG A 182 -8.48 -7.13 -3.23
CA ARG A 182 -9.54 -7.95 -2.62
C ARG A 182 -9.61 -9.34 -3.19
N SER A 183 -9.43 -9.51 -4.49
CA SER A 183 -9.42 -10.82 -5.16
C SER A 183 -8.25 -11.68 -4.69
N LEU A 184 -7.06 -11.12 -4.66
CA LEU A 184 -5.85 -11.84 -4.25
C LEU A 184 -5.85 -12.22 -2.77
N VAL A 185 -6.31 -11.31 -1.89
CA VAL A 185 -6.19 -11.48 -0.43
C VAL A 185 -7.38 -12.24 0.17
N PHE A 186 -8.61 -11.95 -0.26
CA PHE A 186 -9.80 -12.53 0.37
C PHE A 186 -10.39 -13.73 -0.38
N LEU A 187 -10.06 -13.90 -1.65
CA LEU A 187 -10.50 -15.04 -2.47
C LEU A 187 -9.33 -15.95 -2.87
N GLY A 188 -8.12 -15.41 -2.90
CA GLY A 188 -6.89 -16.14 -3.16
C GLY A 188 -6.12 -16.49 -1.89
N THR A 189 -4.84 -16.77 -2.05
CA THR A 189 -3.90 -17.19 -0.99
C THR A 189 -2.87 -16.13 -0.62
N THR A 190 -2.99 -14.92 -1.18
CA THR A 190 -2.03 -13.83 -0.98
C THR A 190 -2.10 -13.30 0.46
N LYS A 191 -0.96 -13.24 1.12
CA LYS A 191 -0.85 -12.62 2.44
C LYS A 191 -0.79 -11.10 2.30
N SER A 192 -1.51 -10.37 3.15
CA SER A 192 -1.44 -8.92 3.23
C SER A 192 -0.75 -8.49 4.52
N TYR A 193 0.16 -7.54 4.40
CA TYR A 193 0.83 -6.84 5.51
C TYR A 193 0.20 -5.46 5.79
N GLY A 194 -0.87 -5.10 5.06
CA GLY A 194 -1.48 -3.79 5.06
C GLY A 194 -0.93 -2.88 3.96
N ALA A 195 -1.51 -1.69 3.85
CA ALA A 195 -1.05 -0.68 2.91
C ALA A 195 -0.19 0.36 3.63
N VAL A 196 1.06 0.45 3.23
CA VAL A 196 2.01 1.45 3.75
C VAL A 196 1.61 2.81 3.20
N SER A 197 1.55 3.83 4.05
CA SER A 197 1.39 5.21 3.62
C SER A 197 2.71 5.78 3.14
N LEU A 198 2.75 6.11 1.86
CA LEU A 198 3.90 6.72 1.20
C LEU A 198 3.80 8.25 1.22
N GLY A 199 4.94 8.95 1.31
CA GLY A 199 4.99 10.40 1.37
C GLY A 199 4.74 10.97 2.76
N MET A 200 4.88 10.15 3.81
CA MET A 200 4.83 10.54 5.22
C MET A 200 6.13 10.17 5.91
N ASP A 201 6.48 10.95 6.92
CA ASP A 201 7.59 10.59 7.83
C ASP A 201 7.14 9.57 8.86
N GLU A 202 5.88 9.64 9.30
CA GLU A 202 5.31 8.71 10.27
C GLU A 202 4.90 7.39 9.61
N ILE A 203 5.01 6.32 10.40
CA ILE A 203 4.67 4.97 9.94
C ILE A 203 3.18 4.71 10.19
N PHE A 204 2.40 4.78 9.14
CA PHE A 204 0.98 4.45 9.17
C PHE A 204 0.67 3.31 8.21
N ILE A 205 0.12 2.21 8.75
CA ILE A 205 -0.29 1.04 7.98
C ILE A 205 -1.82 1.00 7.91
N ASP A 206 -2.34 1.24 6.73
CA ASP A 206 -3.77 1.08 6.46
C ASP A 206 -4.12 -0.40 6.26
N THR A 207 -5.23 -0.85 6.84
CA THR A 207 -5.65 -2.25 6.78
C THR A 207 -7.11 -2.37 6.34
N SER A 208 -7.50 -3.49 5.76
CA SER A 208 -8.91 -3.75 5.48
C SER A 208 -9.72 -3.94 6.77
N ARG A 209 -10.97 -3.45 6.81
CA ARG A 209 -11.91 -3.73 7.91
C ARG A 209 -12.27 -5.21 8.05
N SER A 210 -12.09 -5.98 6.97
CA SER A 210 -12.40 -7.41 6.93
C SER A 210 -11.17 -8.28 7.19
N GLN A 211 -10.10 -7.73 7.79
CA GLN A 211 -8.85 -8.43 7.98
C GLN A 211 -8.97 -9.54 9.03
N THR A 212 -8.20 -10.62 8.84
CA THR A 212 -8.06 -11.73 9.80
C THR A 212 -7.13 -11.33 10.96
N VAL A 213 -7.06 -12.15 11.99
CA VAL A 213 -6.09 -12.02 13.10
C VAL A 213 -4.67 -11.99 12.55
N GLU A 214 -4.30 -12.96 11.73
CA GLU A 214 -2.97 -13.08 11.14
C GLU A 214 -2.64 -11.88 10.23
N GLY A 215 -3.65 -11.34 9.52
CA GLY A 215 -3.46 -10.15 8.68
C GLY A 215 -3.20 -8.89 9.51
N TYR A 216 -3.89 -8.72 10.63
CA TYR A 216 -3.61 -7.63 11.57
C TYR A 216 -2.25 -7.83 12.26
N LYS A 217 -1.90 -9.06 12.65
CA LYS A 217 -0.59 -9.38 13.22
C LYS A 217 0.54 -8.97 12.27
N ARG A 218 0.47 -9.38 11.00
CA ARG A 218 1.45 -8.96 9.98
C ARG A 218 1.55 -7.45 9.82
N ALA A 219 0.43 -6.72 9.89
CA ALA A 219 0.45 -5.26 9.81
C ALA A 219 1.10 -4.61 11.04
N LEU A 220 0.86 -5.14 12.24
CA LEU A 220 1.53 -4.71 13.48
C LEU A 220 3.03 -5.00 13.43
N GLU A 221 3.42 -6.19 13.00
CA GLU A 221 4.82 -6.60 12.83
C GLU A 221 5.54 -5.73 11.79
N LEU A 222 4.88 -5.41 10.65
CA LEU A 222 5.43 -4.49 9.66
C LEU A 222 5.63 -3.09 10.24
N SER A 223 4.65 -2.55 10.96
CA SER A 223 4.76 -1.24 11.60
C SER A 223 5.93 -1.20 12.57
N ASN A 224 6.06 -2.22 13.43
CA ASN A 224 7.18 -2.36 14.38
C ASN A 224 8.54 -2.53 13.68
N TYR A 225 8.61 -3.28 12.58
CA TYR A 225 9.83 -3.45 11.80
C TYR A 225 10.29 -2.12 11.18
N LEU A 226 9.37 -1.39 10.53
CA LEU A 226 9.68 -0.09 9.94
C LEU A 226 10.10 0.93 11.00
N ALA A 227 9.46 0.90 12.18
CA ALA A 227 9.84 1.75 13.30
C ALA A 227 11.28 1.46 13.77
N LYS A 228 11.67 0.20 13.88
CA LYS A 228 13.05 -0.18 14.22
C LYS A 228 14.06 0.33 13.19
N LEU A 229 13.75 0.19 11.88
CA LEU A 229 14.63 0.69 10.82
C LEU A 229 14.82 2.21 10.86
N LYS A 230 13.80 2.95 11.29
CA LYS A 230 13.87 4.42 11.39
C LYS A 230 14.76 4.89 12.55
N HIS A 231 14.94 4.07 13.57
CA HIS A 231 15.76 4.38 14.75
C HIS A 231 17.20 3.83 14.66
N THR A 232 17.54 3.13 13.58
CA THR A 232 18.92 2.64 13.29
C THR A 232 19.65 3.63 12.42
#